data_0fec763a8ade0e66f6367695f1033d94
#
_entry.id   0fec763a8ade0e66f6367695f1033d94
#
_cell.length_a   1.000
_cell.length_b   1.000
_cell.length_c   1.000
_cell.angle_alpha   90.00
_cell.angle_beta   90.00
_cell.angle_gamma   90.00
#
_symmetry.space_group_name_H-M   'P 1'
#
loop_
_entity.id
_entity.type
_entity.pdbx_description
1 polymer ?
#
loop_
_entity_poly.entity_id
_entity_poly.type
_entity_poly.pdbx_seq_one_letter_code
_entity_poly.pdbx_strand_id
1 'polypeptide(L)'
;MPKKLILKNFLSPGDIVMLTAAVRDLHKCHPNQFVTDVRTPCPQLWENNPYLTPLDEKTPEVTALKCEYPLIHRSNSLPVHFLHGFVEFLNEQLKLQIRLSAFKGDIHLSEKEKAWFSQVREIAGEDIPFWIVVAGGKRDFTIKWWDLWRFQEVVNYFRGRILFVQVGAREHHHPALQGVLDLRGKTDLRQLVRLIYHAQGVLCPVTFPMHLAAAVEVKGGGPKNRPCVVIAGGREPSQWEAYPHHQYIHTNGALWCCDDGGCWKSRTVKLGDGDSKDKPDNLCVDVVGTLPRCMDMITAQDVCRRIKLYFDGGVLPFLTRAQAELTRSFVSRARFIDHERK
;
A
#
# COMPACT_ATOMS: atom_id res chain seq x y z
N MET A 1 25.22 -22.92 -17.40
CA MET A 1 25.40 -21.81 -16.44
C MET A 1 24.08 -21.06 -16.26
N PRO A 2 23.75 -20.54 -15.09
CA PRO A 2 22.53 -19.76 -14.90
C PRO A 2 22.53 -18.50 -15.77
N LYS A 3 21.35 -18.12 -16.27
CA LYS A 3 21.16 -16.87 -17.03
C LYS A 3 21.25 -15.67 -16.10
N LYS A 4 22.01 -14.66 -16.45
CA LYS A 4 22.16 -13.41 -15.69
C LYS A 4 21.13 -12.38 -16.16
N LEU A 5 20.27 -11.91 -15.27
CA LEU A 5 19.17 -10.97 -15.56
C LEU A 5 19.27 -9.71 -14.71
N ILE A 6 19.10 -8.55 -15.35
CA ILE A 6 18.82 -7.29 -14.66
C ILE A 6 17.40 -6.87 -15.02
N LEU A 7 16.51 -6.85 -14.01
CA LEU A 7 15.12 -6.42 -14.17
C LEU A 7 14.99 -4.95 -13.81
N LYS A 8 14.53 -4.15 -14.77
CA LYS A 8 14.40 -2.70 -14.63
C LYS A 8 12.93 -2.30 -14.55
N ASN A 9 12.58 -1.52 -13.53
CA ASN A 9 11.26 -0.89 -13.43
C ASN A 9 11.38 0.41 -12.65
N PHE A 10 10.91 1.53 -13.21
CA PHE A 10 11.02 2.87 -12.62
C PHE A 10 9.64 3.47 -12.26
N LEU A 11 8.65 2.62 -12.02
CA LEU A 11 7.32 3.01 -11.61
C LEU A 11 7.23 3.28 -10.10
N SER A 12 6.01 3.41 -9.60
CA SER A 12 5.75 3.75 -8.18
C SER A 12 6.09 2.60 -7.22
N PRO A 13 6.30 2.87 -5.93
CA PRO A 13 6.64 1.83 -4.94
C PRO A 13 5.67 0.65 -4.90
N GLY A 14 4.37 0.87 -5.17
CA GLY A 14 3.37 -0.21 -5.27
C GLY A 14 3.71 -1.21 -6.38
N ASP A 15 4.08 -0.71 -7.57
CA ASP A 15 4.51 -1.53 -8.71
C ASP A 15 5.75 -2.36 -8.35
N ILE A 16 6.69 -1.74 -7.61
CA ILE A 16 7.91 -2.43 -7.19
C ILE A 16 7.60 -3.58 -6.22
N VAL A 17 6.64 -3.42 -5.31
CA VAL A 17 6.19 -4.53 -4.45
C VAL A 17 5.63 -5.68 -5.29
N MET A 18 4.91 -5.40 -6.37
CA MET A 18 4.42 -6.46 -7.27
C MET A 18 5.57 -7.18 -7.98
N LEU A 19 6.59 -6.44 -8.41
CA LEU A 19 7.78 -7.02 -9.05
C LEU A 19 8.54 -7.96 -8.09
N THR A 20 8.54 -7.68 -6.77
CA THR A 20 9.18 -8.58 -5.78
C THR A 20 8.57 -9.98 -5.80
N ALA A 21 7.26 -10.11 -5.99
CA ALA A 21 6.59 -11.40 -6.12
C ALA A 21 7.04 -12.15 -7.37
N ALA A 22 7.17 -11.45 -8.50
CA ALA A 22 7.61 -12.07 -9.76
C ALA A 22 9.06 -12.57 -9.65
N VAL A 23 9.95 -11.83 -8.99
CA VAL A 23 11.34 -12.28 -8.71
C VAL A 23 11.36 -13.50 -7.81
N ARG A 24 10.62 -13.49 -6.71
CA ARG A 24 10.48 -14.68 -5.83
C ARG A 24 10.06 -15.91 -6.63
N ASP A 25 9.03 -15.78 -7.44
CA ASP A 25 8.41 -16.93 -8.11
C ASP A 25 9.19 -17.36 -9.34
N LEU A 26 9.96 -16.48 -9.99
CA LEU A 26 10.97 -16.85 -10.97
C LEU A 26 11.98 -17.84 -10.37
N HIS A 27 12.54 -17.51 -9.20
CA HIS A 27 13.54 -18.36 -8.53
C HIS A 27 12.95 -19.64 -7.94
N LYS A 28 11.71 -19.61 -7.44
CA LYS A 28 11.03 -20.79 -6.91
C LYS A 28 10.61 -21.78 -7.99
N CYS A 29 10.11 -21.29 -9.13
CA CYS A 29 9.71 -22.15 -10.25
C CYS A 29 10.90 -22.67 -11.05
N HIS A 30 11.99 -21.91 -11.09
CA HIS A 30 13.18 -22.21 -11.89
C HIS A 30 14.46 -22.13 -11.04
N PRO A 31 14.62 -23.00 -10.02
CA PRO A 31 15.74 -22.93 -9.09
C PRO A 31 17.08 -23.10 -9.81
N ASN A 32 18.07 -22.27 -9.44
CA ASN A 32 19.42 -22.26 -9.98
C ASN A 32 19.55 -21.94 -11.50
N GLN A 33 18.45 -21.58 -12.16
CA GLN A 33 18.50 -21.23 -13.59
C GLN A 33 18.82 -19.76 -13.85
N PHE A 34 18.66 -18.90 -12.82
CA PHE A 34 18.86 -17.46 -12.93
C PHE A 34 19.74 -16.92 -11.82
N VAL A 35 20.50 -15.88 -12.16
CA VAL A 35 21.12 -14.92 -11.23
C VAL A 35 20.49 -13.58 -11.56
N THR A 36 19.81 -12.97 -10.61
CA THR A 36 18.96 -11.81 -10.85
C THR A 36 19.42 -10.60 -10.04
N ASP A 37 19.44 -9.44 -10.68
CA ASP A 37 19.58 -8.14 -10.05
C ASP A 37 18.46 -7.22 -10.51
N VAL A 38 18.28 -6.08 -9.85
CA VAL A 38 17.19 -5.14 -10.13
C VAL A 38 17.70 -3.70 -10.24
N ARG A 39 17.01 -2.89 -11.04
CA ARG A 39 17.21 -1.43 -11.09
C ARG A 39 15.85 -0.77 -10.91
N THR A 40 15.63 -0.22 -9.73
CA THR A 40 14.34 0.40 -9.36
C THR A 40 14.58 1.68 -8.55
N PRO A 41 13.60 2.61 -8.48
CA PRO A 41 13.71 3.82 -7.66
C PRO A 41 13.56 3.55 -6.15
N CYS A 42 13.30 2.31 -5.75
CA CYS A 42 13.01 1.92 -4.37
C CYS A 42 13.94 0.79 -3.90
N PRO A 43 15.28 0.99 -3.84
CA PRO A 43 16.22 -0.06 -3.44
C PRO A 43 15.93 -0.58 -2.02
N GLN A 44 15.39 0.24 -1.13
CA GLN A 44 15.02 -0.12 0.24
C GLN A 44 14.00 -1.26 0.33
N LEU A 45 13.17 -1.45 -0.71
CA LEU A 45 12.19 -2.55 -0.77
C LEU A 45 12.84 -3.90 -1.09
N TRP A 46 14.08 -3.88 -1.59
CA TRP A 46 14.83 -5.06 -1.96
C TRP A 46 15.87 -5.50 -0.92
N GLU A 47 16.02 -4.74 0.16
CA GLU A 47 16.95 -5.09 1.23
C GLU A 47 16.63 -6.47 1.81
N ASN A 48 17.68 -7.24 2.08
CA ASN A 48 17.62 -8.64 2.56
C ASN A 48 16.89 -9.63 1.61
N ASN A 49 16.63 -9.26 0.36
CA ASN A 49 16.00 -10.17 -0.59
C ASN A 49 16.99 -11.28 -0.99
N PRO A 50 16.67 -12.58 -0.71
CA PRO A 50 17.62 -13.68 -0.91
C PRO A 50 17.82 -14.06 -2.38
N TYR A 51 17.01 -13.54 -3.30
CA TYR A 51 17.05 -13.88 -4.71
C TYR A 51 17.93 -12.93 -5.53
N LEU A 52 18.44 -11.87 -4.90
CA LEU A 52 19.23 -10.87 -5.62
C LEU A 52 20.73 -11.08 -5.45
N THR A 53 21.44 -10.93 -6.55
CA THR A 53 22.90 -10.92 -6.60
C THR A 53 23.33 -9.73 -7.46
N PRO A 54 24.21 -8.84 -6.97
CA PRO A 54 24.66 -7.69 -7.74
C PRO A 54 25.29 -8.12 -9.08
N LEU A 55 24.85 -7.53 -10.17
CA LEU A 55 25.34 -7.75 -11.53
C LEU A 55 25.83 -6.45 -12.14
N ASP A 56 26.94 -6.53 -12.90
CA ASP A 56 27.37 -5.42 -13.76
C ASP A 56 26.67 -5.53 -15.12
N GLU A 57 25.88 -4.50 -15.44
CA GLU A 57 25.13 -4.41 -16.70
C GLU A 57 26.03 -4.39 -17.95
N LYS A 58 27.30 -4.02 -17.81
CA LYS A 58 28.27 -3.99 -18.90
C LYS A 58 28.82 -5.38 -19.26
N THR A 59 28.56 -6.38 -18.42
CA THR A 59 29.00 -7.75 -18.69
C THR A 59 28.22 -8.33 -19.88
N PRO A 60 28.86 -8.83 -20.93
CA PRO A 60 28.20 -9.28 -22.17
C PRO A 60 27.11 -10.35 -22.00
N GLU A 61 27.24 -11.21 -20.96
CA GLU A 61 26.26 -12.29 -20.67
C GLU A 61 25.06 -11.84 -19.86
N VAL A 62 24.99 -10.55 -19.49
CA VAL A 62 23.86 -10.01 -18.70
C VAL A 62 22.79 -9.50 -19.64
N THR A 63 21.57 -10.01 -19.47
CA THR A 63 20.37 -9.55 -20.17
C THR A 63 19.62 -8.56 -19.30
N ALA A 64 19.41 -7.33 -19.78
CA ALA A 64 18.59 -6.33 -19.10
C ALA A 64 17.18 -6.31 -19.69
N LEU A 65 16.16 -6.45 -18.84
CA LEU A 65 14.74 -6.41 -19.22
C LEU A 65 14.04 -5.22 -18.55
N LYS A 66 13.38 -4.37 -19.34
CA LYS A 66 12.47 -3.33 -18.84
C LYS A 66 11.13 -3.99 -18.56
N CYS A 67 10.83 -4.20 -17.29
CA CYS A 67 9.64 -4.91 -16.87
C CYS A 67 8.37 -4.06 -17.02
N GLU A 68 7.32 -4.67 -17.57
CA GLU A 68 5.99 -4.12 -17.76
C GLU A 68 4.95 -5.05 -17.16
N TYR A 69 3.68 -4.63 -17.07
CA TYR A 69 2.56 -5.47 -16.64
C TYR A 69 1.41 -5.40 -17.66
N PRO A 70 1.47 -6.24 -18.71
CA PRO A 70 0.58 -6.14 -19.88
C PRO A 70 -0.90 -6.38 -19.58
N LEU A 71 -1.23 -6.92 -18.40
CA LEU A 71 -2.60 -7.29 -18.06
C LEU A 71 -3.46 -6.15 -17.50
N ILE A 72 -2.89 -4.95 -17.29
CA ILE A 72 -3.55 -3.87 -16.54
C ILE A 72 -4.97 -3.55 -17.06
N HIS A 73 -5.14 -3.30 -18.35
CA HIS A 73 -6.46 -2.98 -18.90
C HIS A 73 -7.30 -4.23 -19.23
N ARG A 74 -6.68 -5.40 -19.35
CA ARG A 74 -7.39 -6.67 -19.49
C ARG A 74 -8.09 -7.10 -18.21
N SER A 75 -7.70 -6.55 -17.06
CA SER A 75 -8.35 -6.80 -15.78
C SER A 75 -9.80 -6.32 -15.70
N ASN A 76 -10.26 -5.44 -16.60
CA ASN A 76 -11.69 -5.10 -16.69
C ASN A 76 -12.55 -6.33 -17.03
N SER A 77 -12.04 -7.22 -17.86
CA SER A 77 -12.77 -8.39 -18.36
C SER A 77 -12.21 -9.74 -17.91
N LEU A 78 -11.00 -9.76 -17.31
CA LEU A 78 -10.36 -10.99 -16.86
C LEU A 78 -10.15 -10.99 -15.34
N PRO A 79 -10.31 -12.14 -14.67
CA PRO A 79 -10.09 -12.29 -13.24
C PRO A 79 -8.59 -12.38 -12.90
N VAL A 80 -7.82 -11.34 -13.26
CA VAL A 80 -6.38 -11.26 -13.03
C VAL A 80 -6.07 -10.20 -11.99
N HIS A 81 -5.11 -10.50 -11.12
CA HIS A 81 -4.61 -9.58 -10.11
C HIS A 81 -3.30 -8.94 -10.57
N PHE A 82 -2.95 -7.79 -10.05
CA PHE A 82 -1.71 -7.06 -10.36
C PHE A 82 -0.44 -7.92 -10.19
N LEU A 83 -0.42 -8.84 -9.22
CA LEU A 83 0.66 -9.83 -9.06
C LEU A 83 0.93 -10.66 -10.32
N HIS A 84 -0.08 -10.92 -11.15
CA HIS A 84 0.09 -11.65 -12.39
C HIS A 84 0.75 -10.81 -13.49
N GLY A 85 0.69 -9.48 -13.41
CA GLY A 85 1.17 -8.59 -14.47
C GLY A 85 2.65 -8.79 -14.79
N PHE A 86 3.52 -8.72 -13.79
CA PHE A 86 4.96 -8.94 -13.99
C PHE A 86 5.32 -10.42 -14.22
N VAL A 87 4.55 -11.33 -13.65
CA VAL A 87 4.73 -12.78 -13.89
C VAL A 87 4.47 -13.10 -15.34
N GLU A 88 3.38 -12.58 -15.92
CA GLU A 88 3.06 -12.76 -17.32
C GLU A 88 4.12 -12.16 -18.25
N PHE A 89 4.57 -10.94 -17.95
CA PHE A 89 5.67 -10.32 -18.68
C PHE A 89 6.92 -11.21 -18.71
N LEU A 90 7.34 -11.74 -17.54
CA LEU A 90 8.52 -12.61 -17.48
C LEU A 90 8.28 -13.94 -18.21
N ASN A 91 7.08 -14.51 -18.15
CA ASN A 91 6.72 -15.71 -18.90
C ASN A 91 6.85 -15.49 -20.41
N GLU A 92 6.34 -14.38 -20.90
CA GLU A 92 6.41 -14.03 -22.33
C GLU A 92 7.87 -13.77 -22.78
N GLN A 93 8.63 -12.96 -22.02
CA GLN A 93 9.99 -12.57 -22.40
C GLN A 93 11.00 -13.71 -22.30
N LEU A 94 10.86 -14.56 -21.29
CA LEU A 94 11.80 -15.64 -21.01
C LEU A 94 11.36 -17.01 -21.53
N LYS A 95 10.13 -17.10 -22.07
CA LYS A 95 9.48 -18.36 -22.50
C LYS A 95 9.39 -19.38 -21.37
N LEU A 96 8.88 -18.94 -20.22
CA LEU A 96 8.78 -19.71 -18.99
C LEU A 96 7.32 -19.95 -18.58
N GLN A 97 7.12 -20.72 -17.52
CA GLN A 97 5.85 -20.95 -16.86
C GLN A 97 5.96 -20.67 -15.35
N ILE A 98 6.21 -19.42 -15.01
CA ILE A 98 6.22 -18.96 -13.62
C ILE A 98 4.78 -18.95 -13.09
N ARG A 99 4.58 -19.47 -11.88
CA ARG A 99 3.30 -19.47 -11.17
C ARG A 99 3.47 -18.82 -9.80
N LEU A 100 2.46 -18.06 -9.37
CA LEU A 100 2.48 -17.44 -8.05
C LEU A 100 2.48 -18.53 -6.95
N SER A 101 3.50 -18.53 -6.09
CA SER A 101 3.59 -19.41 -4.92
C SER A 101 2.92 -18.80 -3.68
N ALA A 102 2.76 -17.48 -3.65
CA ALA A 102 2.05 -16.75 -2.60
C ALA A 102 1.38 -15.51 -3.18
N PHE A 103 0.14 -15.26 -2.77
CA PHE A 103 -0.67 -14.15 -3.27
C PHE A 103 -0.36 -12.85 -2.52
N LYS A 104 0.90 -12.42 -2.58
CA LYS A 104 1.42 -11.18 -1.98
C LYS A 104 2.80 -10.85 -2.54
N GLY A 105 3.22 -9.59 -2.39
CA GLY A 105 4.63 -9.18 -2.60
C GLY A 105 5.59 -9.92 -1.67
N ASP A 106 6.88 -9.71 -1.85
CA ASP A 106 7.94 -10.44 -1.16
C ASP A 106 8.95 -9.45 -0.55
N ILE A 107 8.64 -8.97 0.64
CA ILE A 107 9.46 -8.00 1.39
C ILE A 107 10.12 -8.70 2.58
N HIS A 108 11.42 -8.59 2.69
CA HIS A 108 12.22 -9.27 3.68
C HIS A 108 12.73 -8.32 4.76
N LEU A 109 12.63 -8.74 6.02
CA LEU A 109 13.29 -8.11 7.17
C LEU A 109 14.37 -9.04 7.71
N SER A 110 15.53 -8.47 8.04
CA SER A 110 16.55 -9.19 8.79
C SER A 110 16.13 -9.42 10.24
N GLU A 111 16.69 -10.41 10.91
CA GLU A 111 16.44 -10.65 12.34
C GLU A 111 16.79 -9.42 13.21
N LYS A 112 17.82 -8.66 12.80
CA LYS A 112 18.18 -7.40 13.45
C LYS A 112 17.04 -6.37 13.36
N GLU A 113 16.41 -6.22 12.18
CA GLU A 113 15.28 -5.28 11.98
C GLU A 113 14.04 -5.73 12.74
N LYS A 114 13.77 -7.02 12.80
CA LYS A 114 12.65 -7.59 13.59
C LYS A 114 12.81 -7.33 15.09
N ALA A 115 14.04 -7.27 15.58
CA ALA A 115 14.36 -6.97 16.97
C ALA A 115 14.25 -5.48 17.31
N TRP A 116 14.19 -4.57 16.34
CA TRP A 116 14.03 -3.13 16.60
C TRP A 116 12.65 -2.82 17.23
N PHE A 117 12.61 -1.79 18.03
CA PHE A 117 11.36 -1.22 18.50
C PHE A 117 10.60 -0.55 17.35
N SER A 118 9.28 -0.47 17.47
CA SER A 118 8.51 0.40 16.57
C SER A 118 8.80 1.87 16.88
N GLN A 119 8.61 2.74 15.89
CA GLN A 119 8.66 4.18 16.10
C GLN A 119 7.62 4.64 17.13
N VAL A 120 6.49 3.93 17.24
CA VAL A 120 5.48 4.20 18.27
C VAL A 120 6.03 3.92 19.67
N ARG A 121 6.73 2.79 19.86
CA ARG A 121 7.38 2.47 21.15
C ARG A 121 8.49 3.47 21.49
N GLU A 122 9.26 3.91 20.52
CA GLU A 122 10.29 4.93 20.71
C GLU A 122 9.72 6.26 21.25
N ILE A 123 8.49 6.61 20.79
CA ILE A 123 7.79 7.84 21.22
C ILE A 123 7.07 7.65 22.54
N ALA A 124 6.38 6.51 22.71
CA ALA A 124 5.51 6.24 23.86
C ALA A 124 6.25 5.68 25.08
N GLY A 125 7.44 5.09 24.88
CA GLY A 125 8.18 4.33 25.90
C GLY A 125 7.70 2.89 26.11
N GLU A 126 6.52 2.54 25.58
CA GLU A 126 5.88 1.22 25.71
C GLU A 126 5.38 0.68 24.38
N ASP A 127 5.24 -0.65 24.29
CA ASP A 127 4.59 -1.30 23.14
C ASP A 127 3.08 -1.06 23.17
N ILE A 128 2.61 -0.16 22.33
CA ILE A 128 1.19 0.14 22.15
C ILE A 128 0.74 -0.39 20.79
N PRO A 129 -0.32 -1.20 20.71
CA PRO A 129 -0.88 -1.61 19.43
C PRO A 129 -1.46 -0.41 18.67
N PHE A 130 -1.24 -0.37 17.36
CA PHE A 130 -1.66 0.75 16.53
C PHE A 130 -2.08 0.34 15.13
N TRP A 131 -2.87 1.18 14.49
CA TRP A 131 -3.22 1.11 13.09
C TRP A 131 -2.57 2.25 12.32
N ILE A 132 -2.04 1.95 11.15
CA ILE A 132 -1.59 2.98 10.21
C ILE A 132 -2.81 3.54 9.49
N VAL A 133 -2.86 4.86 9.33
CA VAL A 133 -3.84 5.54 8.48
C VAL A 133 -3.15 6.41 7.44
N VAL A 134 -3.61 6.28 6.19
CA VAL A 134 -3.15 7.09 5.05
C VAL A 134 -4.34 7.87 4.52
N ALA A 135 -4.36 9.19 4.77
CA ALA A 135 -5.39 10.09 4.26
C ALA A 135 -4.79 11.00 3.19
N GLY A 136 -5.19 10.77 1.94
CA GLY A 136 -4.65 11.49 0.77
C GLY A 136 -3.73 10.64 -0.10
N GLY A 137 -2.83 11.28 -0.85
CA GLY A 137 -1.94 10.61 -1.79
C GLY A 137 -1.27 11.53 -2.80
N LYS A 138 -0.74 10.95 -3.87
CA LYS A 138 -0.15 11.70 -4.99
C LYS A 138 -1.19 12.56 -5.71
N ARG A 139 -0.78 13.74 -6.14
CA ARG A 139 -1.62 14.63 -7.00
C ARG A 139 -1.90 14.04 -8.38
N ASP A 140 -1.07 13.10 -8.83
CA ASP A 140 -1.27 12.36 -10.08
C ASP A 140 -2.59 11.57 -10.12
N PHE A 141 -3.04 11.10 -8.94
CA PHE A 141 -4.20 10.22 -8.82
C PHE A 141 -5.17 10.71 -7.73
N THR A 142 -5.64 11.96 -7.88
CA THR A 142 -6.63 12.55 -6.95
C THR A 142 -7.96 11.79 -6.95
N ILE A 143 -8.23 11.03 -7.99
CA ILE A 143 -9.41 10.17 -8.09
C ILE A 143 -9.45 9.07 -7.02
N LYS A 144 -8.30 8.73 -6.41
CA LYS A 144 -8.19 7.76 -5.31
C LYS A 144 -8.39 8.40 -3.93
N TRP A 145 -8.52 9.73 -3.85
CA TRP A 145 -8.68 10.41 -2.57
C TRP A 145 -10.10 10.23 -2.04
N TRP A 146 -10.18 9.92 -0.77
CA TRP A 146 -11.43 9.91 -0.03
C TRP A 146 -11.53 11.15 0.84
N ASP A 147 -12.74 11.47 1.30
CA ASP A 147 -13.02 12.67 2.08
C ASP A 147 -12.23 12.70 3.40
N LEU A 148 -11.54 13.82 3.66
CA LEU A 148 -10.76 14.02 4.86
C LEU A 148 -11.61 13.95 6.14
N TRP A 149 -12.84 14.54 6.09
CA TRP A 149 -13.74 14.55 7.23
C TRP A 149 -14.22 13.16 7.57
N ARG A 150 -14.43 12.31 6.57
CA ARG A 150 -14.79 10.89 6.79
C ARG A 150 -13.64 10.10 7.42
N PHE A 151 -12.37 10.37 7.02
CA PHE A 151 -11.22 9.83 7.76
C PHE A 151 -11.23 10.30 9.21
N GLN A 152 -11.53 11.59 9.44
CA GLN A 152 -11.59 12.15 10.79
C GLN A 152 -12.74 11.54 11.61
N GLU A 153 -13.88 11.28 11.02
CA GLU A 153 -15.01 10.59 11.66
C GLU A 153 -14.60 9.16 12.09
N VAL A 154 -13.89 8.42 11.23
CA VAL A 154 -13.36 7.08 11.59
C VAL A 154 -12.41 7.17 12.77
N VAL A 155 -11.45 8.11 12.76
CA VAL A 155 -10.52 8.32 13.88
C VAL A 155 -11.27 8.68 15.16
N ASN A 156 -12.26 9.57 15.08
CA ASN A 156 -13.07 9.98 16.22
C ASN A 156 -13.90 8.81 16.77
N TYR A 157 -14.47 7.98 15.90
CA TYR A 157 -15.27 6.80 16.29
C TYR A 157 -14.46 5.80 17.13
N PHE A 158 -13.16 5.62 16.79
CA PHE A 158 -12.28 4.69 17.52
C PHE A 158 -11.41 5.36 18.59
N ARG A 159 -11.65 6.64 18.89
CA ARG A 159 -10.87 7.37 19.90
C ARG A 159 -10.84 6.63 21.25
N GLY A 160 -9.63 6.42 21.79
CA GLY A 160 -9.40 5.67 23.03
C GLY A 160 -9.56 4.15 22.91
N ARG A 161 -9.83 3.63 21.71
CA ARG A 161 -9.90 2.19 21.43
C ARG A 161 -8.83 1.73 20.45
N ILE A 162 -8.47 2.56 19.50
CA ILE A 162 -7.40 2.32 18.52
C ILE A 162 -6.50 3.55 18.50
N LEU A 163 -5.19 3.35 18.55
CA LEU A 163 -4.21 4.38 18.21
C LEU A 163 -4.03 4.37 16.68
N PHE A 164 -4.40 5.45 16.02
CA PHE A 164 -4.03 5.65 14.62
C PHE A 164 -2.71 6.41 14.51
N VAL A 165 -1.85 5.93 13.60
CA VAL A 165 -0.58 6.54 13.22
C VAL A 165 -0.71 7.02 11.78
N GLN A 166 -0.75 8.32 11.56
CA GLN A 166 -0.87 8.87 10.22
C GLN A 166 0.49 8.92 9.55
N VAL A 167 0.58 8.33 8.35
CA VAL A 167 1.77 8.37 7.50
C VAL A 167 1.45 8.99 6.14
N GLY A 168 2.50 9.40 5.44
CA GLY A 168 2.42 9.96 4.09
C GLY A 168 3.74 10.61 3.72
N ALA A 169 4.12 10.56 2.45
CA ALA A 169 5.33 11.21 1.97
C ALA A 169 5.18 12.75 2.01
N ARG A 170 6.27 13.44 2.30
CA ARG A 170 6.26 14.92 2.45
C ARG A 170 5.82 15.64 1.19
N GLU A 171 6.20 15.12 0.03
CA GLU A 171 5.91 15.69 -1.30
C GLU A 171 4.48 15.41 -1.79
N HIS A 172 3.73 14.55 -1.09
CA HIS A 172 2.35 14.22 -1.45
C HIS A 172 1.34 15.01 -0.61
N HIS A 173 0.09 15.02 -1.07
CA HIS A 173 -0.98 15.65 -0.34
C HIS A 173 -1.54 14.69 0.73
N HIS A 174 -1.16 14.93 1.97
CA HIS A 174 -1.65 14.21 3.14
C HIS A 174 -2.10 15.20 4.21
N PRO A 175 -3.38 15.66 4.20
CA PRO A 175 -3.90 16.59 5.21
C PRO A 175 -3.83 15.98 6.61
N ALA A 176 -3.59 16.83 7.64
CA ALA A 176 -3.50 16.40 9.02
C ALA A 176 -4.83 15.90 9.56
N LEU A 177 -4.82 14.74 10.19
CA LEU A 177 -5.90 14.26 11.03
C LEU A 177 -5.64 14.64 12.49
N GLN A 178 -6.72 14.88 13.24
CA GLN A 178 -6.65 15.18 14.66
C GLN A 178 -6.80 13.88 15.49
N GLY A 179 -6.10 13.81 16.61
CA GLY A 179 -6.19 12.66 17.52
C GLY A 179 -5.42 11.42 17.05
N VAL A 180 -4.45 11.59 16.16
CA VAL A 180 -3.54 10.56 15.66
C VAL A 180 -2.10 10.86 16.09
N LEU A 181 -1.23 9.86 16.08
CA LEU A 181 0.22 10.08 16.09
C LEU A 181 0.66 10.45 14.66
N ASP A 182 1.16 11.66 14.49
CA ASP A 182 1.52 12.19 13.16
C ASP A 182 2.98 11.88 12.80
N LEU A 183 3.16 10.95 11.86
CA LEU A 183 4.45 10.59 11.27
C LEU A 183 4.53 10.93 9.77
N ARG A 184 3.68 11.82 9.24
CA ARG A 184 3.78 12.28 7.86
C ARG A 184 5.12 12.95 7.60
N GLY A 185 5.79 12.56 6.50
CA GLY A 185 7.11 13.06 6.14
C GLY A 185 8.24 12.69 7.12
N LYS A 186 8.00 11.76 8.05
CA LYS A 186 8.96 11.33 9.09
C LYS A 186 9.45 9.89 8.92
N THR A 187 9.08 9.23 7.81
CA THR A 187 9.53 7.88 7.49
C THR A 187 10.02 7.82 6.05
N ASP A 188 11.16 7.21 5.83
CA ASP A 188 11.56 6.70 4.53
C ASP A 188 10.87 5.36 4.22
N LEU A 189 11.15 4.77 3.06
CA LEU A 189 10.51 3.51 2.66
C LEU A 189 10.84 2.36 3.62
N ARG A 190 12.09 2.24 4.08
CA ARG A 190 12.50 1.15 4.97
C ARG A 190 11.94 1.34 6.38
N GLN A 191 11.90 2.57 6.85
CA GLN A 191 11.24 2.90 8.12
C GLN A 191 9.73 2.65 8.08
N LEU A 192 9.09 2.84 6.92
CA LEU A 192 7.68 2.49 6.73
C LEU A 192 7.47 0.96 6.73
N VAL A 193 8.37 0.18 6.13
CA VAL A 193 8.33 -1.30 6.22
C VAL A 193 8.40 -1.74 7.68
N ARG A 194 9.33 -1.17 8.47
CA ARG A 194 9.46 -1.43 9.92
C ARG A 194 8.17 -1.05 10.67
N LEU A 195 7.60 0.11 10.38
CA LEU A 195 6.36 0.57 11.03
C LEU A 195 5.21 -0.39 10.72
N ILE A 196 5.07 -0.82 9.45
CA ILE A 196 4.07 -1.81 9.04
C ILE A 196 4.29 -3.15 9.72
N TYR A 197 5.53 -3.62 9.88
CA TYR A 197 5.82 -4.88 10.60
C TYR A 197 5.20 -4.90 12.00
N HIS A 198 5.22 -3.77 12.72
CA HIS A 198 4.67 -3.63 14.06
C HIS A 198 3.17 -3.28 14.10
N ALA A 199 2.60 -2.78 12.99
CA ALA A 199 1.20 -2.34 12.98
C ALA A 199 0.23 -3.53 13.07
N GLN A 200 -0.82 -3.36 13.88
CA GLN A 200 -1.95 -4.31 13.92
C GLN A 200 -2.78 -4.29 12.64
N GLY A 201 -2.91 -3.13 12.01
CA GLY A 201 -3.70 -2.98 10.80
C GLY A 201 -3.39 -1.70 10.02
N VAL A 202 -3.98 -1.58 8.84
CA VAL A 202 -3.83 -0.44 7.93
C VAL A 202 -5.19 0.02 7.42
N LEU A 203 -5.42 1.33 7.41
CA LEU A 203 -6.53 2.00 6.73
C LEU A 203 -5.96 2.92 5.66
N CYS A 204 -6.28 2.68 4.40
CA CYS A 204 -5.76 3.48 3.29
C CYS A 204 -6.66 3.43 2.05
N PRO A 205 -6.53 4.36 1.11
CA PRO A 205 -7.00 4.17 -0.26
C PRO A 205 -6.18 3.09 -0.99
N VAL A 206 -6.51 2.82 -2.26
CA VAL A 206 -5.70 1.97 -3.14
C VAL A 206 -4.36 2.66 -3.40
N THR A 207 -3.34 2.25 -2.65
CA THR A 207 -2.01 2.88 -2.63
C THR A 207 -0.94 1.94 -2.08
N PHE A 208 0.32 2.33 -2.20
CA PHE A 208 1.48 1.55 -1.79
C PHE A 208 1.37 0.87 -0.39
N PRO A 209 0.90 1.54 0.70
CA PRO A 209 0.73 0.89 2.00
C PRO A 209 -0.21 -0.32 2.03
N MET A 210 -1.19 -0.40 1.12
CA MET A 210 -2.03 -1.59 0.97
C MET A 210 -1.21 -2.81 0.53
N HIS A 211 -0.33 -2.63 -0.45
CA HIS A 211 0.56 -3.68 -0.94
C HIS A 211 1.60 -4.09 0.11
N LEU A 212 2.15 -3.13 0.85
CA LEU A 212 3.03 -3.41 1.97
C LEU A 212 2.32 -4.16 3.10
N ALA A 213 1.08 -3.82 3.41
CA ALA A 213 0.29 -4.52 4.42
C ALA A 213 0.14 -6.01 4.13
N ALA A 214 0.04 -6.37 2.83
CA ALA A 214 0.01 -7.76 2.39
C ALA A 214 1.40 -8.41 2.35
N ALA A 215 2.44 -7.67 1.91
CA ALA A 215 3.76 -8.20 1.61
C ALA A 215 4.64 -8.39 2.85
N VAL A 216 4.58 -7.46 3.81
CA VAL A 216 5.39 -7.49 5.02
C VAL A 216 4.83 -8.52 6.00
N GLU A 217 5.70 -9.38 6.52
CA GLU A 217 5.31 -10.34 7.56
C GLU A 217 4.70 -9.65 8.80
N VAL A 218 3.83 -10.36 9.50
CA VAL A 218 3.24 -9.87 10.76
C VAL A 218 4.16 -10.24 11.91
N LYS A 219 4.40 -9.31 12.84
CA LYS A 219 5.17 -9.57 14.07
C LYS A 219 4.58 -10.77 14.81
N GLY A 220 5.45 -11.62 15.36
CA GLY A 220 5.06 -12.82 16.08
C GLY A 220 4.01 -12.58 17.17
N GLY A 221 3.07 -13.49 17.31
CA GLY A 221 1.91 -13.36 18.21
C GLY A 221 0.70 -12.63 17.60
N GLY A 222 0.83 -12.07 16.40
CA GLY A 222 -0.28 -11.48 15.66
C GLY A 222 -1.04 -12.48 14.78
N PRO A 223 -2.07 -12.02 14.06
CA PRO A 223 -2.82 -12.85 13.12
C PRO A 223 -1.94 -13.25 11.92
N LYS A 224 -2.30 -14.37 11.25
CA LYS A 224 -1.55 -14.87 10.07
C LYS A 224 -1.37 -13.81 8.98
N ASN A 225 -2.38 -12.98 8.76
CA ASN A 225 -2.36 -11.88 7.79
C ASN A 225 -2.71 -10.57 8.50
N ARG A 226 -2.08 -9.47 8.10
CA ARG A 226 -2.35 -8.15 8.68
C ARG A 226 -3.72 -7.65 8.22
N PRO A 227 -4.61 -7.28 9.15
CA PRO A 227 -5.81 -6.52 8.85
C PRO A 227 -5.54 -5.30 8.00
N CYS A 228 -6.34 -5.11 6.95
CA CYS A 228 -6.25 -3.93 6.11
C CYS A 228 -7.65 -3.57 5.59
N VAL A 229 -8.04 -2.32 5.77
CA VAL A 229 -9.26 -1.76 5.18
C VAL A 229 -8.87 -0.80 4.07
N VAL A 230 -9.31 -1.11 2.86
CA VAL A 230 -8.96 -0.35 1.65
C VAL A 230 -10.20 0.34 1.12
N ILE A 231 -10.10 1.65 0.93
CA ILE A 231 -11.15 2.49 0.33
C ILE A 231 -10.82 2.64 -1.15
N ALA A 232 -11.56 1.95 -2.01
CA ALA A 232 -11.16 1.75 -3.40
C ALA A 232 -12.01 2.52 -4.43
N GLY A 233 -13.30 2.74 -4.17
CA GLY A 233 -14.18 3.33 -5.17
C GLY A 233 -14.36 2.44 -6.41
N GLY A 234 -14.43 3.04 -7.60
CA GLY A 234 -14.68 2.33 -8.86
C GLY A 234 -13.59 2.52 -9.92
N ARG A 235 -12.40 3.02 -9.54
CA ARG A 235 -11.34 3.32 -10.51
C ARG A 235 -10.71 2.07 -11.11
N GLU A 236 -10.28 1.15 -10.26
CA GLU A 236 -9.70 -0.13 -10.66
C GLU A 236 -10.70 -1.26 -10.41
N PRO A 237 -10.72 -2.30 -11.26
CA PRO A 237 -11.48 -3.51 -10.96
C PRO A 237 -11.01 -4.12 -9.63
N SER A 238 -11.96 -4.57 -8.81
CA SER A 238 -11.61 -5.12 -7.48
C SER A 238 -10.65 -6.31 -7.57
N GLN A 239 -10.79 -7.18 -8.57
CA GLN A 239 -9.90 -8.32 -8.76
C GLN A 239 -8.46 -7.93 -9.09
N TRP A 240 -8.23 -6.73 -9.65
CA TRP A 240 -6.88 -6.26 -9.97
C TRP A 240 -6.07 -5.91 -8.72
N GLU A 241 -6.71 -5.40 -7.64
CA GLU A 241 -6.04 -4.83 -6.48
C GLU A 241 -6.34 -5.54 -5.16
N ALA A 242 -7.47 -6.25 -5.05
CA ALA A 242 -7.92 -6.79 -3.77
C ALA A 242 -7.11 -8.01 -3.33
N TYR A 243 -6.60 -7.98 -2.10
CA TYR A 243 -6.03 -9.15 -1.45
C TYR A 243 -7.14 -9.91 -0.68
N PRO A 244 -7.14 -11.25 -0.67
CA PRO A 244 -8.24 -12.05 -0.08
C PRO A 244 -8.52 -11.78 1.40
N HIS A 245 -7.52 -11.31 2.16
CA HIS A 245 -7.62 -11.04 3.59
C HIS A 245 -7.80 -9.55 3.92
N HIS A 246 -7.89 -8.66 2.91
CA HIS A 246 -8.21 -7.25 3.09
C HIS A 246 -9.72 -7.02 3.03
N GLN A 247 -10.21 -6.07 3.82
CA GLN A 247 -11.55 -5.52 3.68
C GLN A 247 -11.52 -4.45 2.57
N TYR A 248 -11.74 -4.87 1.33
CA TYR A 248 -11.65 -4.02 0.15
C TYR A 248 -13.03 -3.44 -0.18
N ILE A 249 -13.22 -2.13 0.06
CA ILE A 249 -14.49 -1.43 -0.14
C ILE A 249 -14.48 -0.79 -1.52
N HIS A 250 -15.22 -1.36 -2.46
CA HIS A 250 -15.30 -0.88 -3.82
C HIS A 250 -16.75 -0.60 -4.24
N THR A 251 -16.91 0.13 -5.32
CA THR A 251 -18.18 0.49 -5.95
C THR A 251 -18.19 0.16 -7.45
N ASN A 252 -17.32 -0.77 -7.89
CA ASN A 252 -17.30 -1.22 -9.28
C ASN A 252 -18.68 -1.76 -9.67
N GLY A 253 -19.15 -1.36 -10.84
CA GLY A 253 -20.47 -1.75 -11.37
C GLY A 253 -21.64 -0.95 -10.83
N ALA A 254 -21.43 -0.06 -9.83
CA ALA A 254 -22.50 0.77 -9.27
C ALA A 254 -22.80 2.02 -10.10
N LEU A 255 -21.88 2.42 -10.97
CA LEU A 255 -21.99 3.62 -11.83
C LEU A 255 -21.65 3.25 -13.27
N TRP A 256 -22.32 3.92 -14.22
CA TRP A 256 -22.12 3.68 -15.65
C TRP A 256 -20.66 3.83 -16.13
N CYS A 257 -19.85 4.65 -15.46
CA CYS A 257 -18.44 4.85 -15.81
C CYS A 257 -17.52 3.70 -15.38
N CYS A 258 -18.02 2.71 -14.65
CA CYS A 258 -17.29 1.52 -14.19
C CYS A 258 -18.12 0.23 -14.29
N ASP A 259 -19.14 0.20 -15.14
CA ASP A 259 -20.00 -0.98 -15.37
C ASP A 259 -19.23 -2.13 -16.05
N ASP A 260 -18.27 -1.80 -16.93
CA ASP A 260 -17.37 -2.77 -17.57
C ASP A 260 -16.07 -3.03 -16.76
N GLY A 261 -16.04 -2.76 -15.44
CA GLY A 261 -14.86 -2.96 -14.60
C GLY A 261 -14.35 -1.65 -13.97
N GLY A 262 -13.12 -1.23 -14.24
CA GLY A 262 -12.55 0.02 -13.73
C GLY A 262 -12.59 1.14 -14.77
N CYS A 263 -12.78 2.39 -14.34
CA CYS A 263 -12.76 3.54 -15.24
C CYS A 263 -11.33 4.03 -15.60
N TRP A 264 -10.34 3.64 -14.83
CA TRP A 264 -8.91 3.95 -14.99
C TRP A 264 -8.57 5.45 -15.06
N LYS A 265 -9.50 6.34 -14.71
CA LYS A 265 -9.27 7.79 -14.65
C LYS A 265 -8.18 8.13 -13.63
N SER A 266 -7.54 9.28 -13.80
CA SER A 266 -6.41 9.71 -12.96
C SER A 266 -6.80 10.77 -11.94
N ARG A 267 -7.57 11.78 -12.37
CA ARG A 267 -7.91 12.94 -11.53
C ARG A 267 -9.40 13.14 -11.40
N THR A 268 -9.79 13.66 -10.24
CA THR A 268 -11.20 14.07 -10.00
C THR A 268 -11.54 15.29 -10.83
N VAL A 269 -10.70 16.32 -10.73
CA VAL A 269 -10.81 17.59 -11.49
C VAL A 269 -9.41 18.01 -11.96
N LYS A 270 -9.35 18.94 -12.91
CA LYS A 270 -8.09 19.54 -13.34
C LYS A 270 -7.38 20.22 -12.19
N LEU A 271 -6.06 20.06 -12.11
CA LEU A 271 -5.20 20.76 -11.17
C LEU A 271 -4.55 22.03 -11.77
N GLY A 272 -4.47 22.13 -13.09
CA GLY A 272 -3.85 23.27 -13.78
C GLY A 272 -2.33 23.28 -13.71
N ASP A 273 -1.70 22.14 -13.43
CA ASP A 273 -0.25 21.98 -13.29
C ASP A 273 0.49 21.62 -14.60
N GLY A 274 -0.24 21.56 -15.71
CA GLY A 274 0.32 21.22 -17.03
C GLY A 274 0.53 19.72 -17.29
N ASP A 275 0.21 18.84 -16.32
CA ASP A 275 0.32 17.40 -16.50
C ASP A 275 -0.73 16.88 -17.50
N SER A 276 -0.37 15.89 -18.28
CA SER A 276 -1.25 15.20 -19.24
C SER A 276 -2.47 14.55 -18.58
N LYS A 277 -2.44 14.30 -17.26
CA LYS A 277 -3.56 13.80 -16.48
C LYS A 277 -4.72 14.81 -16.35
N ASP A 278 -4.51 16.07 -16.70
CA ASP A 278 -5.55 17.08 -16.82
C ASP A 278 -6.35 17.02 -18.14
N LYS A 279 -5.99 16.13 -19.06
CA LYS A 279 -6.77 15.89 -20.29
C LYS A 279 -8.14 15.30 -19.94
N PRO A 280 -9.21 15.64 -20.69
CA PRO A 280 -10.58 15.18 -20.40
C PRO A 280 -10.69 13.65 -20.20
N ASP A 281 -9.96 12.88 -20.99
CA ASP A 281 -9.98 11.41 -20.92
C ASP A 281 -9.43 10.85 -19.60
N ASN A 282 -8.69 11.65 -18.84
CA ASN A 282 -8.11 11.28 -17.55
C ASN A 282 -8.89 11.81 -16.35
N LEU A 283 -9.97 12.56 -16.57
CA LEU A 283 -10.76 13.17 -15.50
C LEU A 283 -11.99 12.33 -15.15
N CYS A 284 -12.41 12.42 -13.89
CA CYS A 284 -13.66 11.83 -13.43
C CYS A 284 -14.85 12.48 -14.17
N VAL A 285 -15.80 11.65 -14.59
CA VAL A 285 -17.00 12.09 -15.33
C VAL A 285 -18.21 12.29 -14.43
N ASP A 286 -18.12 11.90 -13.14
CA ASP A 286 -19.19 12.02 -12.17
C ASP A 286 -18.62 12.44 -10.81
N VAL A 287 -18.66 13.76 -10.53
CA VAL A 287 -18.04 14.40 -9.37
C VAL A 287 -19.12 14.96 -8.44
N VAL A 288 -18.97 14.72 -7.14
CA VAL A 288 -19.81 15.28 -6.07
C VAL A 288 -18.95 16.17 -5.19
N GLY A 289 -19.17 17.49 -5.25
CA GLY A 289 -18.27 18.44 -4.59
C GLY A 289 -16.85 18.33 -5.15
N THR A 290 -15.93 17.81 -4.35
CA THR A 290 -14.52 17.61 -4.73
C THR A 290 -14.12 16.12 -4.85
N LEU A 291 -15.09 15.20 -4.77
CA LEU A 291 -14.86 13.76 -4.78
C LEU A 291 -15.47 13.09 -6.02
N PRO A 292 -14.88 11.99 -6.52
CA PRO A 292 -15.59 11.10 -7.40
C PRO A 292 -16.83 10.52 -6.71
N ARG A 293 -17.95 10.41 -7.39
CA ARG A 293 -19.17 9.81 -6.80
C ARG A 293 -18.93 8.41 -6.24
N CYS A 294 -18.12 7.60 -6.90
CA CYS A 294 -17.77 6.26 -6.43
C CYS A 294 -17.07 6.27 -5.06
N MET A 295 -16.28 7.29 -4.75
CA MET A 295 -15.67 7.48 -3.44
C MET A 295 -16.65 8.11 -2.45
N ASP A 296 -17.54 8.98 -2.91
CA ASP A 296 -18.58 9.59 -2.09
C ASP A 296 -19.63 8.58 -1.61
N MET A 297 -19.89 7.53 -2.35
CA MET A 297 -20.78 6.42 -1.94
C MET A 297 -20.27 5.65 -0.72
N ILE A 298 -18.97 5.68 -0.41
CA ILE A 298 -18.37 4.97 0.73
C ILE A 298 -18.43 5.88 1.95
N THR A 299 -19.20 5.49 2.97
CA THR A 299 -19.39 6.28 4.20
C THR A 299 -18.34 5.95 5.28
N ALA A 300 -18.17 6.84 6.26
CA ALA A 300 -17.33 6.56 7.43
C ALA A 300 -17.86 5.36 8.24
N GLN A 301 -19.18 5.16 8.28
CA GLN A 301 -19.80 4.01 8.94
C GLN A 301 -19.45 2.69 8.26
N ASP A 302 -19.37 2.67 6.91
CA ASP A 302 -18.93 1.47 6.18
C ASP A 302 -17.51 1.09 6.57
N VAL A 303 -16.60 2.07 6.62
CA VAL A 303 -15.22 1.87 7.02
C VAL A 303 -15.13 1.43 8.49
N CYS A 304 -15.84 2.09 9.41
CA CYS A 304 -15.89 1.70 10.82
C CYS A 304 -16.38 0.27 11.01
N ARG A 305 -17.42 -0.14 10.27
CA ARG A 305 -17.95 -1.51 10.30
C ARG A 305 -16.90 -2.52 9.87
N ARG A 306 -16.16 -2.24 8.80
CA ARG A 306 -15.09 -3.12 8.32
C ARG A 306 -13.91 -3.23 9.30
N ILE A 307 -13.50 -2.14 9.93
CA ILE A 307 -12.48 -2.18 10.98
C ILE A 307 -12.98 -3.01 12.17
N LYS A 308 -14.23 -2.79 12.61
CA LYS A 308 -14.82 -3.52 13.75
C LYS A 308 -14.81 -5.04 13.59
N LEU A 309 -14.98 -5.55 12.37
CA LEU A 309 -14.99 -7.00 12.12
C LEU A 309 -13.74 -7.71 12.63
N TYR A 310 -12.57 -7.05 12.60
CA TYR A 310 -11.33 -7.62 13.11
C TYR A 310 -11.29 -7.68 14.65
N PHE A 311 -12.00 -6.77 15.32
CA PHE A 311 -12.06 -6.71 16.79
C PHE A 311 -13.23 -7.55 17.33
N ASP A 312 -14.42 -7.42 16.77
CA ASP A 312 -15.60 -8.17 17.17
C ASP A 312 -15.42 -9.69 16.88
N GLY A 313 -14.68 -10.05 15.85
CA GLY A 313 -14.28 -11.43 15.55
C GLY A 313 -13.13 -11.98 16.41
N GLY A 314 -12.62 -11.20 17.37
CA GLY A 314 -11.55 -11.62 18.29
C GLY A 314 -10.16 -11.74 17.67
N VAL A 315 -9.96 -11.25 16.43
CA VAL A 315 -8.64 -11.27 15.76
C VAL A 315 -7.67 -10.28 16.39
N LEU A 316 -8.20 -9.12 16.82
CA LEU A 316 -7.42 -8.05 17.45
C LEU A 316 -8.07 -7.61 18.76
N PRO A 317 -7.30 -7.27 19.81
CA PRO A 317 -7.79 -6.57 20.98
C PRO A 317 -7.81 -5.05 20.76
N PHE A 318 -8.79 -4.36 21.37
CA PHE A 318 -8.72 -2.91 21.55
C PHE A 318 -7.64 -2.53 22.58
N LEU A 319 -7.29 -1.24 22.62
CA LEU A 319 -6.43 -0.70 23.66
C LEU A 319 -7.01 -0.98 25.05
N THR A 320 -6.15 -1.33 25.99
CA THR A 320 -6.49 -1.32 27.42
C THR A 320 -6.73 0.12 27.90
N ARG A 321 -7.36 0.29 29.06
CA ARG A 321 -7.58 1.62 29.65
C ARG A 321 -6.27 2.37 29.85
N ALA A 322 -5.23 1.71 30.38
CA ALA A 322 -3.92 2.29 30.61
C ALA A 322 -3.27 2.76 29.27
N GLN A 323 -3.31 1.89 28.24
CA GLN A 323 -2.81 2.27 26.91
C GLN A 323 -3.59 3.45 26.31
N ALA A 324 -4.91 3.49 26.45
CA ALA A 324 -5.74 4.59 25.98
C ALA A 324 -5.43 5.92 26.70
N GLU A 325 -5.16 5.88 27.99
CA GLU A 325 -4.73 7.05 28.77
C GLU A 325 -3.36 7.54 28.33
N LEU A 326 -2.41 6.62 28.16
CA LEU A 326 -1.06 6.94 27.66
C LEU A 326 -1.11 7.56 26.26
N THR A 327 -1.91 7.01 25.34
CA THR A 327 -2.03 7.54 23.97
C THR A 327 -2.53 8.99 23.95
N ARG A 328 -3.45 9.36 24.83
CA ARG A 328 -3.92 10.76 24.94
C ARG A 328 -2.80 11.74 25.25
N SER A 329 -1.84 11.33 26.09
CA SER A 329 -0.76 12.21 26.53
C SER A 329 0.22 12.58 25.40
N PHE A 330 0.62 11.64 24.56
CA PHE A 330 1.59 11.94 23.49
C PHE A 330 0.95 12.37 22.15
N VAL A 331 -0.28 11.97 21.86
CA VAL A 331 -1.07 12.54 20.75
C VAL A 331 -1.33 14.03 21.02
N SER A 332 -1.62 14.44 22.26
CA SER A 332 -1.74 15.84 22.64
C SER A 332 -0.39 16.58 22.55
N ARG A 333 0.73 15.93 22.95
CA ARG A 333 2.09 16.50 22.85
C ARG A 333 2.53 16.72 21.40
N ALA A 334 2.21 15.82 20.49
CA ALA A 334 2.53 15.98 19.08
C ALA A 334 1.88 17.22 18.44
N ARG A 335 0.71 17.66 18.94
CA ARG A 335 0.08 18.93 18.54
C ARG A 335 0.88 20.18 18.95
N PHE A 336 1.48 20.18 20.14
CA PHE A 336 2.26 21.34 20.65
C PHE A 336 3.55 21.53 19.86
N ILE A 337 4.19 20.44 19.41
CA ILE A 337 5.43 20.50 18.64
C ILE A 337 5.21 21.09 17.23
N ASP A 338 4.05 20.83 16.60
CA ASP A 338 3.72 21.41 15.29
C ASP A 338 3.37 22.91 15.35
N HIS A 339 2.89 23.42 16.50
CA HIS A 339 2.62 24.85 16.68
C HIS A 339 3.88 25.69 16.94
N GLU A 340 4.93 25.09 17.53
CA GLU A 340 6.19 25.78 17.79
C GLU A 340 7.13 25.82 16.57
N ARG A 341 6.80 25.10 15.47
CA ARG A 341 7.61 25.04 14.23
C ARG A 341 7.00 25.83 13.07
N LYS A 342 5.95 26.61 13.29
CA LYS A 342 5.42 27.60 12.36
C LYS A 342 5.88 29.01 12.74
#